data_43a15e2dea1a8178abbd0f777dca072a
#
_entry.id   43a15e2dea1a8178abbd0f777dca072a
#
_cell.length_a   1.000
_cell.length_b   1.000
_cell.length_c   1.000
_cell.angle_alpha   90.00
_cell.angle_beta   90.00
_cell.angle_gamma   90.00
#
_symmetry.space_group_name_H-M   'P 1'
#
loop_
_entity.id
_entity.type
_entity.pdbx_description
1 polymer ?
#
loop_
_entity_poly.entity_id
_entity_poly.type
_entity_poly.pdbx_seq_one_letter_code
_entity_poly.pdbx_strand_id
1 'polypeptide(L)'
;HNGGTTGGGNAGTTTVTTAAALESAVGSSTAAVIRVSGTINCSGMLRVRSNKTILGAGNSATISGCGLNINGDRNVIIRNINFRNWNDDAINVQESATNIWIDHNNFTNGYDGAVDIKRGSDYITVSWNRVFGHDKSMLLGHSDSNAGQDVGHLRVTYHHNWFDGSNQRHPRVRFGNPVHVFNNYYDGVTGYGVASTMNAGVLVEGNYFENTDDPYHLGEGSSGPGSLVARNNHFVNSGNGQTGGSVAAIPYGYTLTTPSQVKSVVTNGAGTGKIGL
;
A
#
# COMPACT_ATOMS: atom_id res chain seq x y z
N HIS A 1 12.11 -9.86 -2.47
CA HIS A 1 12.47 -10.94 -3.39
C HIS A 1 12.30 -10.48 -4.85
N ASN A 2 12.41 -11.35 -5.84
CA ASN A 2 12.42 -10.97 -7.26
C ASN A 2 13.49 -9.90 -7.60
N GLY A 3 14.69 -10.02 -7.04
CA GLY A 3 15.81 -9.14 -7.31
C GLY A 3 15.80 -7.81 -6.55
N GLY A 4 14.81 -7.56 -5.74
CA GLY A 4 14.68 -6.32 -4.96
C GLY A 4 14.25 -5.11 -5.80
N THR A 5 14.13 -3.96 -5.14
CA THR A 5 13.70 -2.69 -5.75
C THR A 5 14.73 -1.61 -5.47
N THR A 6 15.30 -1.03 -6.51
CA THR A 6 16.35 0.00 -6.43
C THR A 6 15.91 1.38 -6.92
N GLY A 7 14.74 1.46 -7.57
CA GLY A 7 14.19 2.72 -8.10
C GLY A 7 15.11 3.38 -9.11
N GLY A 8 15.41 4.65 -8.89
CA GLY A 8 16.36 5.41 -9.72
C GLY A 8 17.83 5.09 -9.47
N GLY A 9 18.12 4.21 -8.49
CA GLY A 9 19.50 3.82 -8.16
C GLY A 9 20.36 5.03 -7.81
N ASN A 10 21.51 5.15 -8.49
CA ASN A 10 22.48 6.22 -8.29
C ASN A 10 22.29 7.41 -9.25
N ALA A 11 21.13 7.52 -9.91
CA ALA A 11 20.85 8.66 -10.78
C ALA A 11 20.89 9.98 -9.99
N GLY A 12 21.26 11.05 -10.65
CA GLY A 12 21.26 12.39 -10.05
C GLY A 12 19.85 12.79 -9.60
N THR A 13 19.76 13.54 -8.50
CA THR A 13 18.50 14.00 -7.96
C THR A 13 18.02 15.27 -8.67
N THR A 14 16.76 15.27 -9.12
CA THR A 14 16.06 16.43 -9.65
C THR A 14 14.97 16.85 -8.67
N THR A 15 14.99 18.10 -8.24
CA THR A 15 13.95 18.66 -7.37
C THR A 15 12.84 19.25 -8.21
N VAL A 16 11.59 18.91 -7.92
CA VAL A 16 10.38 19.41 -8.61
C VAL A 16 9.46 20.11 -7.62
N THR A 17 8.89 21.24 -8.08
CA THR A 17 7.99 22.08 -7.27
C THR A 17 6.69 22.40 -7.98
N THR A 18 6.50 21.97 -9.21
CA THR A 18 5.32 22.24 -10.05
C THR A 18 4.73 20.96 -10.64
N ALA A 19 3.45 21.00 -11.01
CA ALA A 19 2.78 19.89 -11.66
C ALA A 19 3.47 19.48 -12.97
N ALA A 20 3.82 20.45 -13.82
CA ALA A 20 4.49 20.18 -15.11
C ALA A 20 5.85 19.52 -14.92
N ALA A 21 6.65 19.99 -13.96
CA ALA A 21 7.96 19.42 -13.67
C ALA A 21 7.85 17.99 -13.11
N LEU A 22 6.89 17.75 -12.22
CA LEU A 22 6.62 16.41 -11.69
C LEU A 22 6.22 15.44 -12.79
N GLU A 23 5.23 15.81 -13.62
CA GLU A 23 4.74 14.97 -14.71
C GLU A 23 5.86 14.60 -15.69
N SER A 24 6.66 15.58 -16.10
CA SER A 24 7.80 15.36 -16.99
C SER A 24 8.85 14.43 -16.36
N ALA A 25 9.17 14.64 -15.09
CA ALA A 25 10.21 13.86 -14.41
C ALA A 25 9.80 12.40 -14.21
N VAL A 26 8.59 12.15 -13.71
CA VAL A 26 8.11 10.77 -13.47
C VAL A 26 7.84 10.01 -14.77
N GLY A 27 7.49 10.71 -15.83
CA GLY A 27 7.19 10.14 -17.15
C GLY A 27 8.41 9.91 -18.05
N SER A 28 9.58 10.32 -17.65
CA SER A 28 10.83 10.13 -18.40
C SER A 28 11.14 8.64 -18.58
N SER A 29 11.74 8.28 -19.73
CA SER A 29 12.19 6.91 -20.01
C SER A 29 13.51 6.55 -19.32
N THR A 30 14.21 7.52 -18.76
CA THR A 30 15.51 7.31 -18.09
C THR A 30 15.35 7.13 -16.57
N ALA A 31 16.27 6.39 -15.95
CA ALA A 31 16.31 6.27 -14.49
C ALA A 31 16.46 7.66 -13.85
N ALA A 32 15.71 7.92 -12.78
CA ALA A 32 15.75 9.21 -12.11
C ALA A 32 15.42 9.10 -10.62
N VAL A 33 16.04 9.98 -9.84
CA VAL A 33 15.66 10.27 -8.45
C VAL A 33 15.00 11.64 -8.44
N ILE A 34 13.73 11.69 -8.04
CA ILE A 34 12.89 12.88 -8.11
C ILE A 34 12.54 13.30 -6.69
N ARG A 35 12.88 14.50 -6.31
CA ARG A 35 12.59 15.06 -5.00
C ARG A 35 11.48 16.07 -5.11
N VAL A 36 10.34 15.75 -4.48
CA VAL A 36 9.20 16.66 -4.37
C VAL A 36 9.44 17.63 -3.23
N SER A 37 9.34 18.92 -3.50
CA SER A 37 9.50 19.98 -2.48
C SER A 37 8.28 20.88 -2.44
N GLY A 38 7.76 21.11 -1.24
CA GLY A 38 6.55 21.91 -1.02
C GLY A 38 5.29 21.18 -1.50
N THR A 39 4.24 21.95 -1.72
CA THR A 39 2.95 21.43 -2.21
C THR A 39 2.83 21.58 -3.71
N ILE A 40 2.61 20.47 -4.38
CA ILE A 40 2.32 20.44 -5.83
C ILE A 40 0.82 20.20 -5.99
N ASN A 41 0.11 21.18 -6.56
CA ASN A 41 -1.29 21.05 -6.95
C ASN A 41 -1.35 20.57 -8.39
N CYS A 42 -2.10 19.50 -8.61
CA CYS A 42 -2.18 18.84 -9.89
C CYS A 42 -3.54 18.14 -10.08
N SER A 43 -3.79 17.56 -11.24
CA SER A 43 -5.03 16.82 -11.53
C SER A 43 -4.76 15.61 -12.40
N GLY A 44 -5.68 14.63 -12.36
CA GLY A 44 -5.59 13.42 -13.14
C GLY A 44 -4.61 12.40 -12.56
N MET A 45 -4.24 11.43 -13.40
CA MET A 45 -3.29 10.38 -13.05
C MET A 45 -2.00 10.58 -13.85
N LEU A 46 -0.89 10.82 -13.16
CA LEU A 46 0.42 10.98 -13.79
C LEU A 46 1.07 9.62 -13.98
N ARG A 47 1.50 9.31 -15.20
CA ARG A 47 2.19 8.06 -15.48
C ARG A 47 3.60 8.08 -14.93
N VAL A 48 3.93 7.12 -14.06
CA VAL A 48 5.27 6.90 -13.55
C VAL A 48 5.91 5.77 -14.34
N ARG A 49 7.01 6.07 -15.05
CA ARG A 49 7.76 5.08 -15.81
C ARG A 49 8.75 4.33 -14.92
N SER A 50 9.33 3.27 -15.47
CA SER A 50 10.27 2.39 -14.76
C SER A 50 11.51 3.12 -14.23
N ASN A 51 12.13 2.53 -13.19
CA ASN A 51 13.39 2.97 -12.60
C ASN A 51 13.33 4.40 -12.04
N LYS A 52 12.33 4.64 -11.20
CA LYS A 52 12.11 5.93 -10.55
C LYS A 52 12.16 5.79 -9.04
N THR A 53 12.81 6.73 -8.40
CA THR A 53 12.66 6.99 -6.97
C THR A 53 12.02 8.35 -6.80
N ILE A 54 10.87 8.41 -6.14
CA ILE A 54 10.13 9.65 -5.88
C ILE A 54 10.14 9.87 -4.37
N LEU A 55 10.81 10.91 -3.92
CA LEU A 55 11.03 11.23 -2.51
C LEU A 55 10.41 12.57 -2.15
N GLY A 56 9.85 12.67 -0.95
CA GLY A 56 9.43 13.96 -0.40
C GLY A 56 10.54 14.62 0.40
N ALA A 57 10.73 15.91 0.23
CA ALA A 57 11.67 16.71 1.01
C ALA A 57 11.07 17.07 2.39
N GLY A 58 11.77 16.75 3.45
CA GLY A 58 11.35 17.09 4.83
C GLY A 58 10.09 16.35 5.25
N ASN A 59 9.18 17.06 5.91
CA ASN A 59 7.90 16.49 6.39
C ASN A 59 6.66 17.09 5.71
N SER A 60 6.83 18.04 4.79
CA SER A 60 5.74 18.82 4.21
C SER A 60 5.55 18.63 2.70
N ALA A 61 6.40 17.85 2.04
CA ALA A 61 6.24 17.56 0.62
C ALA A 61 4.87 16.94 0.35
N THR A 62 4.09 17.55 -0.53
CA THR A 62 2.68 17.19 -0.75
C THR A 62 2.34 17.14 -2.22
N ILE A 63 1.62 16.10 -2.62
CA ILE A 63 0.97 15.99 -3.93
C ILE A 63 -0.53 16.08 -3.65
N SER A 64 -1.17 17.12 -4.16
CA SER A 64 -2.59 17.41 -3.94
C SER A 64 -3.36 17.43 -5.24
N GLY A 65 -4.37 16.57 -5.38
CA GLY A 65 -5.30 16.53 -6.50
C GLY A 65 -5.02 15.42 -7.51
N CYS A 66 -3.81 15.20 -7.94
CA CYS A 66 -3.47 14.10 -8.85
C CYS A 66 -3.06 12.83 -8.10
N GLY A 67 -3.00 11.72 -8.85
CA GLY A 67 -2.43 10.47 -8.41
C GLY A 67 -1.25 10.05 -9.27
N LEU A 68 -0.56 9.02 -8.85
CA LEU A 68 0.54 8.39 -9.57
C LEU A 68 0.08 7.04 -10.10
N ASN A 69 0.27 6.80 -11.39
CA ASN A 69 -0.13 5.56 -12.06
C ASN A 69 1.10 4.82 -12.60
N ILE A 70 1.36 3.64 -12.07
CA ILE A 70 2.40 2.74 -12.54
C ILE A 70 1.71 1.68 -13.38
N ASN A 71 1.88 1.75 -14.69
CA ASN A 71 1.16 0.93 -15.65
C ASN A 71 2.14 0.14 -16.52
N GLY A 72 2.33 -1.13 -16.23
CA GLY A 72 3.25 -2.00 -16.97
C GLY A 72 4.74 -1.71 -16.72
N ASP A 73 5.04 -0.80 -15.85
CA ASP A 73 6.40 -0.40 -15.51
C ASP A 73 6.89 -1.15 -14.26
N ARG A 74 8.17 -1.03 -13.96
CA ARG A 74 8.79 -1.76 -12.86
C ARG A 74 9.88 -0.93 -12.16
N ASN A 75 10.24 -1.38 -10.96
CA ASN A 75 11.35 -0.82 -10.19
C ASN A 75 11.12 0.64 -9.82
N VAL A 76 10.08 0.89 -9.02
CA VAL A 76 9.67 2.22 -8.57
C VAL A 76 9.62 2.28 -7.06
N ILE A 77 10.18 3.34 -6.49
CA ILE A 77 10.14 3.65 -5.05
C ILE A 77 9.42 4.98 -4.87
N ILE A 78 8.43 5.01 -3.95
CA ILE A 78 7.70 6.23 -3.59
C ILE A 78 7.74 6.37 -2.07
N ARG A 79 8.41 7.40 -1.56
CA ARG A 79 8.66 7.56 -0.13
C ARG A 79 8.48 8.99 0.37
N ASN A 80 7.96 9.11 1.57
CA ASN A 80 7.96 10.35 2.36
C ASN A 80 7.16 11.49 1.72
N ILE A 81 6.01 11.19 1.12
CA ILE A 81 5.14 12.16 0.45
C ILE A 81 3.78 12.18 1.13
N ASN A 82 3.23 13.38 1.32
CA ASN A 82 1.85 13.57 1.73
C ASN A 82 0.96 13.59 0.47
N PHE A 83 0.06 12.62 0.35
CA PHE A 83 -0.94 12.57 -0.72
C PHE A 83 -2.29 13.01 -0.16
N ARG A 84 -2.96 13.93 -0.83
CA ARG A 84 -4.30 14.37 -0.45
C ARG A 84 -5.14 14.80 -1.64
N ASN A 85 -6.45 14.78 -1.48
CA ASN A 85 -7.44 15.33 -2.39
C ASN A 85 -7.35 14.77 -3.82
N TRP A 86 -6.86 13.53 -3.99
CA TRP A 86 -6.77 12.90 -5.32
C TRP A 86 -8.16 12.63 -5.91
N ASN A 87 -8.28 12.73 -7.23
CA ASN A 87 -9.55 12.64 -7.94
C ASN A 87 -9.95 11.21 -8.28
N ASP A 88 -9.01 10.30 -8.36
CA ASP A 88 -9.21 8.87 -8.66
C ASP A 88 -8.53 8.04 -7.57
N ASP A 89 -7.30 7.58 -7.76
CA ASP A 89 -6.48 6.94 -6.73
C ASP A 89 -5.25 7.79 -6.42
N ALA A 90 -4.69 7.69 -5.21
CA ALA A 90 -3.43 8.37 -4.92
C ALA A 90 -2.27 7.67 -5.61
N ILE A 91 -2.17 6.34 -5.46
CA ILE A 91 -1.21 5.50 -6.17
C ILE A 91 -1.96 4.31 -6.74
N ASN A 92 -1.89 4.11 -8.05
CA ASN A 92 -2.45 2.97 -8.75
C ASN A 92 -1.33 2.19 -9.44
N VAL A 93 -1.31 0.86 -9.23
CA VAL A 93 -0.32 -0.05 -9.80
C VAL A 93 -1.06 -1.11 -10.59
N GLN A 94 -0.76 -1.25 -11.88
CA GLN A 94 -1.51 -2.14 -12.76
C GLN A 94 -0.70 -2.65 -13.95
N GLU A 95 -1.32 -3.59 -14.70
CA GLU A 95 -0.81 -4.13 -15.96
C GLU A 95 0.57 -4.77 -15.80
N SER A 96 0.65 -5.74 -14.90
CA SER A 96 1.85 -6.53 -14.66
C SER A 96 3.07 -5.70 -14.18
N ALA A 97 2.83 -4.61 -13.50
CA ALA A 97 3.88 -3.84 -12.84
C ALA A 97 4.52 -4.68 -11.73
N THR A 98 5.83 -4.58 -11.56
CA THR A 98 6.57 -5.37 -10.56
C THR A 98 7.64 -4.55 -9.87
N ASN A 99 8.08 -5.03 -8.71
CA ASN A 99 9.18 -4.41 -7.96
C ASN A 99 8.87 -2.94 -7.62
N ILE A 100 7.84 -2.76 -6.81
CA ILE A 100 7.37 -1.45 -6.36
C ILE A 100 7.48 -1.40 -4.84
N TRP A 101 7.98 -0.29 -4.32
CA TRP A 101 8.06 -0.03 -2.88
C TRP A 101 7.41 1.31 -2.55
N ILE A 102 6.33 1.26 -1.76
CA ILE A 102 5.55 2.43 -1.33
C ILE A 102 5.70 2.53 0.18
N ASP A 103 6.43 3.54 0.66
CA ASP A 103 6.95 3.54 2.01
C ASP A 103 6.94 4.92 2.67
N HIS A 104 6.52 4.99 3.94
CA HIS A 104 6.52 6.20 4.76
C HIS A 104 5.76 7.39 4.15
N ASN A 105 4.63 7.13 3.50
CA ASN A 105 3.77 8.18 2.97
C ASN A 105 2.57 8.43 3.89
N ASN A 106 1.98 9.60 3.79
CA ASN A 106 0.68 9.92 4.34
C ASN A 106 -0.37 9.97 3.24
N PHE A 107 -1.55 9.43 3.51
CA PHE A 107 -2.71 9.47 2.60
C PHE A 107 -3.93 9.97 3.34
N THR A 108 -4.57 11.01 2.85
CA THR A 108 -5.78 11.56 3.47
C THR A 108 -6.72 12.21 2.47
N ASN A 109 -8.02 12.07 2.73
CA ASN A 109 -9.09 12.84 2.11
C ASN A 109 -9.11 12.80 0.57
N GLY A 110 -8.95 11.62 -0.02
CA GLY A 110 -9.06 11.44 -1.46
C GLY A 110 -10.41 10.84 -1.90
N TYR A 111 -10.60 10.72 -3.20
CA TYR A 111 -11.84 10.24 -3.79
C TYR A 111 -11.99 8.72 -3.69
N ASP A 112 -11.06 7.96 -4.22
CA ASP A 112 -11.08 6.49 -4.20
C ASP A 112 -9.85 5.96 -3.44
N GLY A 113 -9.25 4.85 -3.87
CA GLY A 113 -8.21 4.17 -3.13
C GLY A 113 -6.96 4.99 -2.85
N ALA A 114 -6.37 4.78 -1.68
CA ALA A 114 -5.06 5.37 -1.38
C ALA A 114 -3.96 4.63 -2.15
N VAL A 115 -3.90 3.30 -2.03
CA VAL A 115 -2.96 2.46 -2.79
C VAL A 115 -3.72 1.28 -3.37
N ASP A 116 -3.96 1.31 -4.66
CA ASP A 116 -4.63 0.24 -5.40
C ASP A 116 -3.64 -0.51 -6.26
N ILE A 117 -3.67 -1.84 -6.19
CA ILE A 117 -2.81 -2.74 -6.94
C ILE A 117 -3.67 -3.76 -7.65
N LYS A 118 -3.49 -3.90 -8.97
CA LYS A 118 -4.39 -4.72 -9.80
C LYS A 118 -3.72 -5.25 -11.05
N ARG A 119 -4.47 -6.06 -11.83
CA ARG A 119 -4.15 -6.49 -13.19
C ARG A 119 -2.77 -7.11 -13.31
N GLY A 120 -2.56 -8.21 -12.57
CA GLY A 120 -1.37 -9.05 -12.68
C GLY A 120 -0.09 -8.44 -12.11
N SER A 121 -0.16 -7.32 -11.42
CA SER A 121 0.99 -6.73 -10.74
C SER A 121 1.50 -7.63 -9.63
N ASP A 122 2.79 -7.53 -9.28
CA ASP A 122 3.43 -8.53 -8.42
C ASP A 122 4.71 -7.99 -7.77
N TYR A 123 5.14 -8.64 -6.68
CA TYR A 123 6.39 -8.32 -5.97
C TYR A 123 6.44 -6.87 -5.46
N ILE A 124 5.47 -6.52 -4.63
CA ILE A 124 5.26 -5.16 -4.14
C ILE A 124 5.28 -5.14 -2.62
N THR A 125 5.88 -4.11 -2.05
CA THR A 125 5.88 -3.84 -0.61
C THR A 125 5.24 -2.49 -0.34
N VAL A 126 4.28 -2.47 0.58
CA VAL A 126 3.57 -1.28 1.07
C VAL A 126 3.81 -1.20 2.57
N SER A 127 4.64 -0.26 3.01
CA SER A 127 5.16 -0.28 4.38
C SER A 127 5.23 1.09 5.02
N TRP A 128 5.00 1.13 6.34
CA TRP A 128 5.17 2.33 7.15
C TRP A 128 4.36 3.55 6.68
N ASN A 129 3.27 3.34 5.95
CA ASN A 129 2.38 4.41 5.53
C ASN A 129 1.35 4.71 6.62
N ARG A 130 0.82 5.92 6.62
CA ARG A 130 -0.32 6.30 7.44
C ARG A 130 -1.48 6.71 6.55
N VAL A 131 -2.65 6.10 6.78
CA VAL A 131 -3.90 6.47 6.12
C VAL A 131 -4.85 7.01 7.18
N PHE A 132 -5.37 8.21 6.99
CA PHE A 132 -6.28 8.86 7.93
C PHE A 132 -7.28 9.77 7.23
N GLY A 133 -8.44 9.97 7.86
CA GLY A 133 -9.49 10.81 7.27
C GLY A 133 -9.87 10.35 5.86
N HIS A 134 -10.00 9.03 5.65
CA HIS A 134 -10.20 8.44 4.33
C HIS A 134 -11.05 7.17 4.42
N ASP A 135 -11.80 6.87 3.37
CA ASP A 135 -12.71 5.72 3.31
C ASP A 135 -12.03 4.44 2.85
N LYS A 136 -11.43 4.45 1.65
CA LYS A 136 -10.92 3.26 0.95
C LYS A 136 -9.41 3.26 0.91
N SER A 137 -8.77 2.38 1.69
CA SER A 137 -7.32 2.42 1.84
C SER A 137 -6.56 1.67 0.76
N MET A 138 -6.71 0.34 0.69
CA MET A 138 -5.80 -0.51 -0.11
C MET A 138 -6.55 -1.66 -0.78
N LEU A 139 -6.83 -1.53 -2.08
CA LEU A 139 -7.41 -2.59 -2.90
C LEU A 139 -6.30 -3.42 -3.54
N LEU A 140 -6.44 -4.74 -3.50
CA LEU A 140 -5.57 -5.68 -4.20
C LEU A 140 -6.41 -6.61 -5.07
N GLY A 141 -6.41 -6.37 -6.39
CA GLY A 141 -7.31 -7.03 -7.33
C GLY A 141 -8.62 -6.26 -7.52
N HIS A 142 -8.92 -5.86 -8.75
CA HIS A 142 -10.01 -4.91 -9.04
C HIS A 142 -11.34 -5.54 -9.40
N SER A 143 -11.37 -6.82 -9.81
CA SER A 143 -12.57 -7.47 -10.33
C SER A 143 -12.58 -8.96 -10.05
N ASP A 144 -13.75 -9.49 -9.71
CA ASP A 144 -13.98 -10.92 -9.54
C ASP A 144 -13.78 -11.72 -10.83
N SER A 145 -13.87 -11.09 -11.98
CA SER A 145 -13.75 -11.74 -13.29
C SER A 145 -12.33 -11.73 -13.88
N ASN A 146 -11.33 -11.25 -13.14
CA ASN A 146 -9.97 -11.10 -13.64
C ASN A 146 -9.01 -12.24 -13.24
N ALA A 147 -9.53 -13.43 -12.95
CA ALA A 147 -8.72 -14.57 -12.52
C ALA A 147 -7.60 -14.92 -13.52
N GLY A 148 -7.87 -14.82 -14.82
CA GLY A 148 -6.90 -15.17 -15.87
C GLY A 148 -5.61 -14.35 -15.83
N GLN A 149 -5.69 -13.10 -15.40
CA GLN A 149 -4.53 -12.22 -15.25
C GLN A 149 -3.96 -12.23 -13.83
N ASP A 150 -4.80 -12.43 -12.82
CA ASP A 150 -4.42 -12.20 -11.41
C ASP A 150 -3.95 -13.46 -10.68
N VAL A 151 -4.46 -14.65 -11.02
CA VAL A 151 -4.01 -15.89 -10.38
C VAL A 151 -2.53 -16.12 -10.65
N GLY A 152 -1.76 -16.40 -9.58
CA GLY A 152 -0.31 -16.55 -9.65
C GLY A 152 0.47 -15.23 -9.58
N HIS A 153 -0.23 -14.12 -9.45
CA HIS A 153 0.30 -12.77 -9.29
C HIS A 153 -0.26 -12.11 -8.03
N LEU A 154 -0.17 -10.80 -7.93
CA LEU A 154 -0.68 -9.99 -6.81
C LEU A 154 -0.06 -10.37 -5.46
N ARG A 155 1.20 -10.79 -5.44
CA ARG A 155 1.94 -11.04 -4.19
C ARG A 155 2.43 -9.72 -3.64
N VAL A 156 1.84 -9.30 -2.54
CA VAL A 156 2.11 -8.01 -1.90
C VAL A 156 2.35 -8.23 -0.42
N THR A 157 3.29 -7.48 0.13
CA THR A 157 3.56 -7.40 1.56
C THR A 157 3.09 -6.04 2.08
N TYR A 158 2.22 -6.07 3.07
CA TYR A 158 1.75 -4.88 3.79
C TYR A 158 2.26 -4.95 5.21
N HIS A 159 3.18 -4.08 5.61
CA HIS A 159 3.70 -4.13 6.99
C HIS A 159 3.94 -2.75 7.59
N HIS A 160 3.78 -2.68 8.91
CA HIS A 160 4.00 -1.48 9.71
C HIS A 160 3.21 -0.26 9.23
N ASN A 161 2.08 -0.46 8.57
CA ASN A 161 1.19 0.63 8.20
C ASN A 161 0.29 1.00 9.36
N TRP A 162 -0.03 2.27 9.45
CA TRP A 162 -0.98 2.82 10.41
C TRP A 162 -2.29 3.16 9.69
N PHE A 163 -3.31 2.36 9.96
CA PHE A 163 -4.67 2.62 9.48
C PHE A 163 -5.41 3.37 10.58
N ASP A 164 -5.40 4.69 10.49
CA ASP A 164 -5.82 5.61 11.54
C ASP A 164 -7.26 6.09 11.29
N GLY A 165 -8.21 5.31 11.77
CA GLY A 165 -9.63 5.62 11.67
C GLY A 165 -10.23 5.47 10.27
N SER A 166 -9.52 4.90 9.31
CA SER A 166 -10.04 4.62 7.98
C SER A 166 -11.11 3.53 7.99
N ASN A 167 -11.95 3.47 6.95
CA ASN A 167 -13.15 2.67 6.98
C ASN A 167 -12.94 1.23 6.46
N GLN A 168 -12.43 1.06 5.24
CA GLN A 168 -12.43 -0.25 4.58
C GLN A 168 -11.18 -0.52 3.75
N ARG A 169 -10.98 -1.80 3.39
CA ARG A 169 -9.91 -2.27 2.49
C ARG A 169 -8.51 -2.08 3.08
N HIS A 170 -8.14 -2.94 4.04
CA HIS A 170 -6.84 -2.84 4.72
C HIS A 170 -6.04 -4.16 4.76
N PRO A 171 -5.76 -4.83 3.64
CA PRO A 171 -6.28 -4.69 2.27
C PRO A 171 -7.56 -5.50 2.01
N ARG A 172 -8.26 -5.19 0.93
CA ARG A 172 -9.25 -6.09 0.33
C ARG A 172 -8.58 -6.84 -0.81
N VAL A 173 -8.49 -8.17 -0.68
CA VAL A 173 -7.66 -9.01 -1.56
C VAL A 173 -8.51 -9.92 -2.42
N ARG A 174 -8.22 -9.94 -3.73
CA ARG A 174 -8.69 -10.94 -4.69
C ARG A 174 -7.51 -11.72 -5.26
N PHE A 175 -7.62 -13.03 -5.37
CA PHE A 175 -6.71 -13.95 -6.07
C PHE A 175 -5.27 -14.04 -5.56
N GLY A 176 -4.65 -13.00 -5.05
CA GLY A 176 -3.26 -13.02 -4.61
C GLY A 176 -3.00 -14.05 -3.52
N ASN A 177 -1.91 -14.82 -3.66
CA ASN A 177 -1.51 -15.85 -2.68
C ASN A 177 -0.02 -16.22 -2.86
N PRO A 178 0.86 -16.05 -1.85
CA PRO A 178 0.55 -15.45 -0.55
C PRO A 178 0.50 -13.92 -0.61
N VAL A 179 -0.39 -13.34 0.18
CA VAL A 179 -0.38 -11.92 0.53
C VAL A 179 -0.05 -11.84 2.02
N HIS A 180 0.94 -11.04 2.38
CA HIS A 180 1.48 -10.99 3.73
C HIS A 180 1.11 -9.67 4.40
N VAL A 181 0.33 -9.75 5.46
CA VAL A 181 -0.16 -8.60 6.22
C VAL A 181 0.36 -8.73 7.65
N PHE A 182 1.44 -8.02 7.99
CA PHE A 182 2.05 -8.18 9.30
C PHE A 182 2.46 -6.88 9.96
N ASN A 183 2.39 -6.85 11.27
CA ASN A 183 2.79 -5.72 12.11
C ASN A 183 2.15 -4.38 11.75
N ASN A 184 0.95 -4.39 11.20
CA ASN A 184 0.18 -3.17 10.96
C ASN A 184 -0.61 -2.78 12.22
N TYR A 185 -0.82 -1.49 12.40
CA TYR A 185 -1.67 -0.97 13.45
C TYR A 185 -3.01 -0.51 12.87
N TYR A 186 -4.07 -1.20 13.27
CA TYR A 186 -5.47 -0.91 12.92
C TYR A 186 -6.08 -0.14 14.08
N ASP A 187 -6.24 1.16 13.91
CA ASP A 187 -6.65 2.10 14.95
C ASP A 187 -8.07 2.61 14.67
N GLY A 188 -9.04 2.01 15.32
CA GLY A 188 -10.43 2.43 15.17
C GLY A 188 -10.95 2.32 13.73
N VAL A 189 -10.58 1.26 13.01
CA VAL A 189 -11.07 0.99 11.66
C VAL A 189 -12.57 0.71 11.72
N THR A 190 -13.37 1.50 10.99
CA THR A 190 -14.82 1.56 11.22
C THR A 190 -15.62 0.51 10.44
N GLY A 191 -15.19 0.12 9.26
CA GLY A 191 -15.83 -0.93 8.46
C GLY A 191 -15.19 -2.30 8.73
N TYR A 192 -14.12 -2.60 8.02
CA TYR A 192 -13.36 -3.84 8.25
C TYR A 192 -11.86 -3.63 8.01
N GLY A 193 -11.06 -4.46 8.65
CA GLY A 193 -9.61 -4.48 8.43
C GLY A 193 -9.26 -5.20 7.12
N VAL A 194 -8.99 -6.50 7.18
CA VAL A 194 -8.61 -7.33 6.04
C VAL A 194 -9.80 -8.10 5.49
N ALA A 195 -9.97 -8.14 4.17
CA ALA A 195 -10.90 -9.05 3.52
C ALA A 195 -10.13 -9.96 2.54
N SER A 196 -10.28 -11.28 2.70
CA SER A 196 -9.77 -12.26 1.75
C SER A 196 -10.90 -12.79 0.89
N THR A 197 -10.84 -12.52 -0.41
CA THR A 197 -11.90 -12.86 -1.36
C THR A 197 -11.37 -13.61 -2.57
N MET A 198 -12.26 -14.20 -3.34
CA MET A 198 -11.96 -14.80 -4.64
C MET A 198 -10.69 -15.65 -4.64
N ASN A 199 -10.68 -16.68 -3.79
CA ASN A 199 -9.59 -17.65 -3.68
C ASN A 199 -8.21 -17.05 -3.35
N ALA A 200 -8.16 -15.87 -2.78
CA ALA A 200 -6.91 -15.29 -2.27
C ALA A 200 -6.36 -16.13 -1.10
N GLY A 201 -5.09 -15.97 -0.82
CA GLY A 201 -4.44 -16.54 0.36
C GLY A 201 -3.72 -15.44 1.14
N VAL A 202 -4.26 -15.04 2.28
CA VAL A 202 -3.75 -13.92 3.08
C VAL A 202 -3.26 -14.43 4.44
N LEU A 203 -2.00 -14.16 4.74
CA LEU A 203 -1.41 -14.40 6.07
C LEU A 203 -1.48 -13.11 6.87
N VAL A 204 -2.25 -13.13 7.96
CA VAL A 204 -2.46 -11.99 8.86
C VAL A 204 -1.78 -12.30 10.19
N GLU A 205 -0.58 -11.75 10.41
CA GLU A 205 0.20 -12.08 11.60
C GLU A 205 0.84 -10.87 12.28
N GLY A 206 0.87 -10.90 13.59
CA GLY A 206 1.56 -9.89 14.39
C GLY A 206 0.97 -8.50 14.30
N ASN A 207 -0.26 -8.35 13.85
CA ASN A 207 -0.92 -7.04 13.78
C ASN A 207 -1.51 -6.64 15.13
N TYR A 208 -1.73 -5.35 15.28
CA TYR A 208 -2.36 -4.77 16.46
C TYR A 208 -3.71 -4.17 16.03
N PHE A 209 -4.80 -4.74 16.52
CA PHE A 209 -6.17 -4.25 16.26
C PHE A 209 -6.72 -3.59 17.52
N GLU A 210 -7.01 -2.31 17.45
CA GLU A 210 -7.60 -1.55 18.54
C GLU A 210 -8.91 -0.90 18.10
N ASN A 211 -9.97 -1.07 18.89
CA ASN A 211 -11.30 -0.53 18.60
C ASN A 211 -11.77 -0.83 17.17
N THR A 212 -11.49 -2.04 16.69
CA THR A 212 -11.81 -2.52 15.34
C THR A 212 -12.76 -3.72 15.47
N ASP A 213 -14.03 -3.51 15.19
CA ASP A 213 -15.07 -4.53 15.38
C ASP A 213 -14.92 -5.72 14.44
N ASP A 214 -14.45 -5.47 13.22
CA ASP A 214 -14.23 -6.48 12.18
C ASP A 214 -12.78 -6.45 11.72
N PRO A 215 -11.86 -7.15 12.44
CA PRO A 215 -10.44 -7.09 12.12
C PRO A 215 -10.09 -7.78 10.79
N TYR A 216 -10.70 -8.91 10.49
CA TYR A 216 -10.51 -9.63 9.22
C TYR A 216 -11.65 -10.61 8.97
N HIS A 217 -12.02 -10.79 7.70
CA HIS A 217 -13.07 -11.71 7.31
C HIS A 217 -12.87 -12.32 5.92
N LEU A 218 -13.71 -13.32 5.59
CA LEU A 218 -13.70 -14.05 4.32
C LEU A 218 -14.89 -13.61 3.47
N GLY A 219 -14.63 -13.32 2.19
CA GLY A 219 -15.61 -12.72 1.30
C GLY A 219 -15.80 -11.23 1.58
N GLU A 220 -16.42 -10.52 0.66
CA GLU A 220 -16.80 -9.12 0.85
C GLU A 220 -17.77 -8.71 -0.27
N GLY A 221 -18.90 -8.09 0.10
CA GLY A 221 -19.94 -7.74 -0.86
C GLY A 221 -20.40 -8.97 -1.63
N SER A 222 -20.36 -8.91 -2.95
CA SER A 222 -20.68 -10.03 -3.84
C SER A 222 -19.49 -10.96 -4.12
N SER A 223 -18.30 -10.63 -3.65
CA SER A 223 -17.12 -11.47 -3.83
C SER A 223 -17.12 -12.64 -2.85
N GLY A 224 -16.97 -13.85 -3.36
CA GLY A 224 -16.87 -15.07 -2.55
C GLY A 224 -15.59 -15.10 -1.70
N PRO A 225 -15.47 -16.07 -0.78
CA PRO A 225 -14.36 -16.12 0.16
C PRO A 225 -13.04 -16.50 -0.50
N GLY A 226 -11.94 -16.01 0.07
CA GLY A 226 -10.60 -16.54 -0.08
C GLY A 226 -10.21 -17.35 1.17
N SER A 227 -8.91 -17.62 1.29
CA SER A 227 -8.31 -18.22 2.48
C SER A 227 -7.62 -17.15 3.32
N LEU A 228 -7.65 -17.32 4.65
CA LEU A 228 -6.99 -16.42 5.57
C LEU A 228 -6.48 -17.22 6.78
N VAL A 229 -5.20 -17.16 7.01
CA VAL A 229 -4.54 -17.70 8.21
C VAL A 229 -4.15 -16.53 9.10
N ALA A 230 -4.53 -16.58 10.37
CA ALA A 230 -4.24 -15.53 11.34
C ALA A 230 -3.43 -16.13 12.49
N ARG A 231 -2.38 -15.41 12.92
CA ARG A 231 -1.57 -15.83 14.08
C ARG A 231 -0.87 -14.65 14.75
N ASN A 232 -0.71 -14.75 16.04
CA ASN A 232 0.04 -13.79 16.87
C ASN A 232 -0.45 -12.35 16.74
N ASN A 233 -1.73 -12.12 16.47
CA ASN A 233 -2.29 -10.79 16.45
C ASN A 233 -2.67 -10.35 17.87
N HIS A 234 -2.56 -9.07 18.13
CA HIS A 234 -2.90 -8.44 19.40
C HIS A 234 -4.21 -7.66 19.26
N PHE A 235 -5.18 -7.92 20.15
CA PHE A 235 -6.51 -7.32 20.08
C PHE A 235 -6.79 -6.52 21.34
N VAL A 236 -7.21 -5.26 21.18
CA VAL A 236 -7.66 -4.39 22.26
C VAL A 236 -9.03 -3.86 21.89
N ASN A 237 -10.04 -4.20 22.66
CA ASN A 237 -11.43 -3.79 22.43
C ASN A 237 -11.84 -3.96 20.95
N SER A 238 -11.60 -5.13 20.43
CA SER A 238 -11.84 -5.48 19.02
C SER A 238 -12.65 -6.76 18.90
N GLY A 239 -13.29 -6.94 17.74
CA GLY A 239 -14.05 -8.16 17.45
C GLY A 239 -13.15 -9.34 17.10
N ASN A 240 -13.83 -10.47 16.83
CA ASN A 240 -13.17 -11.68 16.36
C ASN A 240 -13.09 -11.66 14.83
N GLY A 241 -11.96 -12.11 14.29
CA GLY A 241 -11.81 -12.30 12.86
C GLY A 241 -12.31 -13.66 12.39
N GLN A 242 -12.51 -13.80 11.08
CA GLN A 242 -12.79 -15.07 10.43
C GLN A 242 -11.54 -15.62 9.78
N THR A 243 -11.32 -16.92 9.92
CA THR A 243 -10.21 -17.64 9.27
C THR A 243 -10.74 -18.84 8.51
N GLY A 244 -9.99 -19.31 7.53
CA GLY A 244 -10.33 -20.52 6.79
C GLY A 244 -9.33 -20.81 5.67
N GLY A 245 -9.27 -22.06 5.26
CA GLY A 245 -8.40 -22.50 4.18
C GLY A 245 -6.92 -22.52 4.54
N SER A 246 -6.07 -22.39 3.55
CA SER A 246 -4.62 -22.39 3.69
C SER A 246 -3.98 -21.30 2.84
N VAL A 247 -2.78 -20.90 3.21
CA VAL A 247 -2.01 -19.85 2.54
C VAL A 247 -0.65 -20.41 2.16
N ALA A 248 -0.18 -20.10 0.96
CA ALA A 248 1.14 -20.51 0.51
C ALA A 248 2.25 -19.94 1.42
N ALA A 249 3.38 -20.64 1.49
CA ALA A 249 4.51 -20.20 2.31
C ALA A 249 5.02 -18.84 1.86
N ILE A 250 5.41 -18.01 2.83
CA ILE A 250 6.06 -16.72 2.57
C ILE A 250 7.47 -16.98 2.01
N PRO A 251 7.80 -16.48 0.81
CA PRO A 251 9.01 -16.88 0.09
C PRO A 251 10.26 -16.06 0.46
N TYR A 252 10.23 -15.28 1.52
CA TYR A 252 11.35 -14.45 1.97
C TYR A 252 11.50 -14.50 3.49
N GLY A 253 12.69 -14.16 3.98
CA GLY A 253 12.91 -13.96 5.42
C GLY A 253 12.36 -12.64 5.91
N TYR A 254 11.84 -12.62 7.14
CA TYR A 254 11.34 -11.42 7.79
C TYR A 254 11.41 -11.56 9.32
N THR A 255 11.41 -10.43 9.99
CA THR A 255 11.41 -10.38 11.46
C THR A 255 10.16 -9.66 11.93
N LEU A 256 9.42 -10.29 12.86
CA LEU A 256 8.24 -9.69 13.45
C LEU A 256 8.61 -8.76 14.61
N THR A 257 8.03 -7.57 14.61
CA THR A 257 7.89 -6.75 15.81
C THR A 257 6.94 -7.46 16.77
N THR A 258 7.23 -7.48 18.06
CA THR A 258 6.34 -8.06 19.07
C THR A 258 4.94 -7.45 18.95
N PRO A 259 3.87 -8.23 18.79
CA PRO A 259 2.53 -7.68 18.46
C PRO A 259 2.04 -6.63 19.43
N SER A 260 2.25 -6.81 20.74
CA SER A 260 1.84 -5.82 21.76
C SER A 260 2.60 -4.50 21.69
N GLN A 261 3.73 -4.44 21.00
CA GLN A 261 4.55 -3.23 20.81
C GLN A 261 4.28 -2.52 19.48
N VAL A 262 3.50 -3.13 18.59
CA VAL A 262 3.25 -2.60 17.24
C VAL A 262 2.64 -1.21 17.29
N LYS A 263 1.67 -0.96 18.17
CA LYS A 263 1.08 0.38 18.30
C LYS A 263 2.14 1.45 18.54
N SER A 264 3.01 1.24 19.52
CA SER A 264 4.07 2.21 19.85
C SER A 264 5.06 2.38 18.69
N VAL A 265 5.52 1.27 18.12
CA VAL A 265 6.50 1.28 17.03
C VAL A 265 5.93 1.98 15.79
N VAL A 266 4.71 1.62 15.40
CA VAL A 266 4.08 2.16 14.19
C VAL A 266 3.68 3.61 14.34
N THR A 267 3.10 4.02 15.47
CA THR A 267 2.72 5.43 15.68
C THR A 267 3.94 6.35 15.75
N ASN A 268 5.08 5.86 16.19
CA ASN A 268 6.33 6.61 16.19
C ASN A 268 7.03 6.65 14.83
N GLY A 269 6.82 5.67 13.97
CA GLY A 269 7.62 5.49 12.76
C GLY A 269 6.88 5.64 11.42
N ALA A 270 5.56 5.46 11.39
CA ALA A 270 4.80 5.49 10.13
C ALA A 270 4.50 6.92 9.66
N GLY A 271 4.35 7.08 8.35
CA GLY A 271 4.05 8.34 7.71
C GLY A 271 5.28 9.17 7.38
N THR A 272 5.02 10.41 7.00
CA THR A 272 6.06 11.35 6.56
C THR A 272 6.85 11.95 7.72
N GLY A 273 8.05 12.47 7.43
CA GLY A 273 8.91 13.16 8.40
C GLY A 273 9.63 12.23 9.38
N LYS A 274 9.74 10.95 9.07
CA LYS A 274 10.29 9.92 9.97
C LYS A 274 11.64 9.34 9.52
N ILE A 275 12.06 9.60 8.30
CA ILE A 275 13.23 8.92 7.71
C ILE A 275 14.34 9.89 7.31
N GLY A 276 14.28 11.16 7.72
CA GLY A 276 15.37 12.12 7.57
C GLY A 276 15.62 12.59 6.13
N LEU A 277 14.59 12.68 5.30
CA LEU A 277 14.67 13.16 3.92
C LEU A 277 14.42 14.66 3.80
#